data_0299ee2bb4f5587f232a84940d32646f
#
_entry.id   0299ee2bb4f5587f232a84940d32646f
#
_cell.length_a   1.000
_cell.length_b   1.000
_cell.length_c   1.000
_cell.angle_alpha   90.00
_cell.angle_beta   90.00
_cell.angle_gamma   90.00
#
_symmetry.space_group_name_H-M   'P 1'
#
loop_
_entity.id
_entity.type
_entity.pdbx_description
1 polymer ?
#
loop_
_entity_poly.entity_id
_entity_poly.type
_entity_poly.pdbx_seq_one_letter_code
_entity_poly.pdbx_strand_id
1 'polypeptide(L)'
;MLQTDNSIRGKVMRELIARVASDNLIGRKLKSGELRKKMTEPEWRVPEFYNLRVIEEKNCRLELLECDIKNERLVLLQLHGGGYIGGMRNAYRSFAGLYSELGRGMSVLTVDYRVAPEHPYPAALEDAITGYNWLLQQGWQEHEIVV
;
A
#
# COMPACT_ATOMS: atom_id res chain seq x y z
N MET A 1 -16.16 -7.36 18.97
CA MET A 1 -16.52 -6.11 19.67
C MET A 1 -15.24 -5.58 20.29
N LEU A 2 -14.60 -4.57 19.66
CA LEU A 2 -13.37 -3.97 20.18
C LEU A 2 -13.72 -3.19 21.46
N GLN A 3 -13.20 -3.63 22.59
CA GLN A 3 -13.29 -2.86 23.83
C GLN A 3 -12.54 -1.53 23.64
N THR A 4 -13.27 -0.43 23.65
CA THR A 4 -12.65 0.90 23.65
C THR A 4 -11.94 1.07 24.99
N ASP A 5 -10.61 1.24 24.93
CA ASP A 5 -9.83 1.57 26.13
C ASP A 5 -10.30 2.90 26.72
N ASN A 6 -11.05 2.81 27.81
CA ASN A 6 -11.58 3.96 28.56
C ASN A 6 -10.59 4.52 29.59
N SER A 7 -9.33 4.07 29.57
CA SER A 7 -8.28 4.59 30.40
C SER A 7 -8.05 6.09 30.20
N ILE A 8 -7.52 6.77 31.18
CA ILE A 8 -7.15 8.20 31.07
C ILE A 8 -6.18 8.42 29.93
N ARG A 9 -5.24 7.48 29.71
CA ARG A 9 -4.31 7.48 28.56
C ARG A 9 -5.04 7.37 27.24
N GLY A 10 -6.04 6.48 27.12
CA GLY A 10 -6.84 6.33 25.92
C GLY A 10 -7.69 7.57 25.60
N LYS A 11 -8.21 8.25 26.63
CA LYS A 11 -8.95 9.52 26.45
C LYS A 11 -8.04 10.64 25.98
N VAL A 12 -6.88 10.81 26.63
CA VAL A 12 -5.88 11.83 26.23
C VAL A 12 -5.37 11.58 24.81
N MET A 13 -5.09 10.33 24.47
CA MET A 13 -4.61 9.99 23.11
C MET A 13 -5.67 10.28 22.06
N ARG A 14 -6.95 9.93 22.31
CA ARG A 14 -8.04 10.26 21.39
C ARG A 14 -8.21 11.76 21.20
N GLU A 15 -8.10 12.54 22.26
CA GLU A 15 -8.24 14.00 22.20
C GLU A 15 -7.05 14.64 21.47
N LEU A 16 -5.84 14.11 21.66
CA LEU A 16 -4.65 14.53 20.92
C LEU A 16 -4.78 14.23 19.42
N ILE A 17 -5.21 13.00 19.07
CA ILE A 17 -5.45 12.59 17.69
C ILE A 17 -6.56 13.44 17.05
N ALA A 18 -7.66 13.69 17.79
CA ALA A 18 -8.75 14.52 17.29
C ALA A 18 -8.30 15.97 17.04
N ARG A 19 -7.48 16.55 17.90
CA ARG A 19 -6.89 17.89 17.68
C ARG A 19 -5.97 17.91 16.48
N VAL A 20 -5.07 16.94 16.36
CA VAL A 20 -4.16 16.84 15.21
C VAL A 20 -4.95 16.63 13.90
N ALA A 21 -6.00 15.82 13.94
CA ALA A 21 -6.86 15.56 12.78
C ALA A 21 -7.76 16.75 12.40
N SER A 22 -8.18 17.56 13.39
CA SER A 22 -9.03 18.75 13.18
C SER A 22 -8.24 20.01 12.78
N ASP A 23 -6.89 19.96 12.90
CA ASP A 23 -6.08 21.13 12.62
C ASP A 23 -5.99 21.38 11.11
N ASN A 24 -6.54 22.53 10.68
CA ASN A 24 -6.47 23.01 9.29
C ASN A 24 -5.03 23.11 8.74
N LEU A 25 -4.02 22.94 9.61
CA LEU A 25 -2.61 22.93 9.26
C LEU A 25 -2.25 21.73 8.39
N ILE A 26 -2.79 20.53 8.71
CA ILE A 26 -2.56 19.32 7.90
C ILE A 26 -3.22 19.47 6.54
N GLY A 27 -4.44 19.98 6.49
CA GLY A 27 -5.14 20.25 5.24
C GLY A 27 -4.42 21.26 4.34
N ARG A 28 -3.81 22.31 4.94
CA ARG A 28 -3.02 23.30 4.20
C ARG A 28 -1.71 22.69 3.68
N LYS A 29 -0.97 21.93 4.49
CA LYS A 29 0.27 21.26 4.10
C LYS A 29 0.04 20.17 3.05
N LEU A 30 -1.11 19.54 3.06
CA LEU A 30 -1.56 18.61 2.04
C LEU A 30 -1.79 19.32 0.70
N LYS A 31 -2.58 20.41 0.71
CA LYS A 31 -2.87 21.20 -0.50
C LYS A 31 -1.62 21.86 -1.08
N SER A 32 -0.66 22.25 -0.25
CA SER A 32 0.61 22.83 -0.72
C SER A 32 1.63 21.80 -1.22
N GLY A 33 1.36 20.48 -1.07
CA GLY A 33 2.32 19.42 -1.42
C GLY A 33 3.55 19.35 -0.51
N GLU A 34 3.61 20.17 0.54
CA GLU A 34 4.77 20.25 1.44
C GLU A 34 5.05 18.92 2.17
N LEU A 35 3.99 18.19 2.52
CA LEU A 35 4.11 16.87 3.14
C LEU A 35 4.75 15.84 2.19
N ARG A 36 4.50 15.94 0.88
CA ARG A 36 5.07 15.02 -0.13
C ARG A 36 6.53 15.33 -0.42
N LYS A 37 6.93 16.60 -0.45
CA LYS A 37 8.34 17.00 -0.66
C LYS A 37 9.28 16.48 0.41
N LYS A 38 8.80 16.27 1.63
CA LYS A 38 9.57 15.72 2.74
C LYS A 38 9.66 14.19 2.74
N MET A 39 9.05 13.52 1.77
CA MET A 39 8.93 12.06 1.71
C MET A 39 9.79 11.44 0.60
N THR A 40 10.83 12.13 0.13
CA THR A 40 11.78 11.54 -0.82
C THR A 40 12.53 10.40 -0.12
N GLU A 41 12.41 9.19 -0.65
CA GLU A 41 13.08 8.02 -0.13
C GLU A 41 14.22 7.61 -1.08
N PRO A 42 15.30 7.02 -0.57
CA PRO A 42 16.32 6.46 -1.43
C PRO A 42 15.75 5.33 -2.29
N GLU A 43 16.44 4.99 -3.37
CA GLU A 43 16.07 3.85 -4.19
C GLU A 43 16.02 2.57 -3.35
N TRP A 44 14.91 1.85 -3.45
CA TRP A 44 14.75 0.58 -2.75
C TRP A 44 15.54 -0.52 -3.48
N ARG A 45 16.36 -1.25 -2.73
CA ARG A 45 17.12 -2.38 -3.29
C ARG A 45 16.30 -3.64 -3.14
N VAL A 46 16.09 -4.32 -4.25
CA VAL A 46 15.46 -5.65 -4.25
C VAL A 46 16.36 -6.61 -3.49
N PRO A 47 15.86 -7.33 -2.45
CA PRO A 47 16.67 -8.31 -1.74
C PRO A 47 17.09 -9.46 -2.65
N GLU A 48 18.19 -10.14 -2.30
CA GLU A 48 18.59 -11.38 -2.97
C GLU A 48 17.44 -12.41 -2.93
N PHE A 49 17.34 -13.24 -3.94
CA PHE A 49 16.27 -14.25 -4.15
C PHE A 49 14.90 -13.69 -4.53
N TYR A 50 14.80 -12.37 -4.78
CA TYR A 50 13.58 -11.76 -5.29
C TYR A 50 13.80 -11.11 -6.64
N ASN A 51 12.79 -11.20 -7.48
CA ASN A 51 12.68 -10.47 -8.72
C ASN A 51 11.54 -9.46 -8.64
N LEU A 52 11.81 -8.21 -8.95
CA LEU A 52 10.80 -7.15 -9.00
C LEU A 52 10.48 -6.79 -10.44
N ARG A 53 9.26 -7.08 -10.85
CA ARG A 53 8.72 -6.67 -12.15
C ARG A 53 7.81 -5.45 -11.97
N VAL A 54 8.15 -4.39 -12.66
CA VAL A 54 7.36 -3.15 -12.67
C VAL A 54 6.50 -3.14 -13.93
N ILE A 55 5.22 -2.87 -13.77
CA ILE A 55 4.22 -2.82 -14.83
C ILE A 55 3.58 -1.44 -14.80
N GLU A 56 3.68 -0.71 -15.90
CA GLU A 56 3.02 0.59 -16.07
C GLU A 56 1.65 0.38 -16.69
N GLU A 57 0.62 0.57 -15.90
CA GLU A 57 -0.76 0.59 -16.35
C GLU A 57 -1.19 2.03 -16.68
N LYS A 58 -2.31 2.19 -17.41
CA LYS A 58 -2.77 3.50 -17.88
C LYS A 58 -2.85 4.57 -16.78
N ASN A 59 -3.25 4.18 -15.58
CA ASN A 59 -3.54 5.10 -14.48
C ASN A 59 -2.73 4.84 -13.21
N CYS A 60 -2.08 3.68 -13.10
CA CYS A 60 -1.33 3.29 -11.91
C CYS A 60 -0.12 2.44 -12.27
N ARG A 61 0.77 2.29 -11.33
CA ARG A 61 1.94 1.42 -11.42
C ARG A 61 1.73 0.19 -10.55
N LEU A 62 2.07 -0.97 -11.09
CA LEU A 62 2.03 -2.23 -10.37
C LEU A 62 3.46 -2.72 -10.15
N GLU A 63 3.74 -3.23 -8.97
CA GLU A 63 5.03 -3.81 -8.60
C GLU A 63 4.80 -5.26 -8.18
N LEU A 64 5.18 -6.22 -9.04
CA LEU A 64 5.12 -7.64 -8.73
C LEU A 64 6.47 -8.11 -8.19
N LEU A 65 6.49 -8.48 -6.92
CA LEU A 65 7.62 -9.12 -6.26
C LEU A 65 7.44 -10.63 -6.31
N GLU A 66 8.38 -11.33 -6.93
CA GLU A 66 8.39 -12.78 -7.07
C GLU A 66 9.62 -13.37 -6.40
N CYS A 67 9.44 -14.41 -5.60
CA CYS A 67 10.54 -15.17 -5.03
C CYS A 67 11.02 -16.24 -6.01
N ASP A 68 12.33 -16.45 -6.12
CA ASP A 68 12.90 -17.52 -6.97
C ASP A 68 12.51 -18.90 -6.47
N ILE A 69 12.28 -19.05 -5.17
CA ILE A 69 11.86 -20.29 -4.53
C ILE A 69 10.36 -20.22 -4.28
N LYS A 70 9.56 -20.68 -5.23
CA LYS A 70 8.10 -20.74 -5.09
C LYS A 70 7.69 -22.11 -4.56
N ASN A 71 7.02 -22.11 -3.41
CA ASN A 71 6.45 -23.34 -2.84
C ASN A 71 4.93 -23.47 -3.05
N GLU A 72 4.24 -22.36 -3.26
CA GLU A 72 2.78 -22.34 -3.43
C GLU A 72 2.38 -21.37 -4.54
N ARG A 73 1.26 -21.68 -5.21
CA ARG A 73 0.68 -20.81 -6.20
C ARG A 73 -0.33 -19.87 -5.55
N LEU A 74 0.20 -18.94 -4.76
CA LEU A 74 -0.59 -17.87 -4.15
C LEU A 74 0.00 -16.52 -4.52
N VAL A 75 -0.86 -15.52 -4.58
CA VAL A 75 -0.45 -14.11 -4.75
C VAL A 75 -1.20 -13.21 -3.77
N LEU A 76 -0.46 -12.32 -3.13
CA LEU A 76 -1.04 -11.26 -2.30
C LEU A 76 -1.18 -9.99 -3.15
N LEU A 77 -2.41 -9.47 -3.25
CA LEU A 77 -2.67 -8.13 -3.77
C LEU A 77 -2.53 -7.13 -2.62
N GLN A 78 -1.41 -6.42 -2.58
CA GLN A 78 -1.11 -5.44 -1.54
C GLN A 78 -1.59 -4.05 -1.94
N LEU A 79 -2.46 -3.47 -1.13
CA LEU A 79 -2.89 -2.08 -1.22
C LEU A 79 -2.24 -1.30 -0.07
N HIS A 80 -1.37 -0.34 -0.40
CA HIS A 80 -0.60 0.36 0.63
C HIS A 80 -1.47 1.31 1.47
N GLY A 81 -1.03 1.59 2.69
CA GLY A 81 -1.67 2.55 3.58
C GLY A 81 -1.35 4.01 3.21
N GLY A 82 -1.83 4.95 4.01
CA GLY A 82 -1.55 6.38 3.85
C GLY A 82 -2.80 7.25 3.78
N GLY A 83 -3.99 6.70 4.11
CA GLY A 83 -5.26 7.42 4.16
C GLY A 83 -5.69 7.99 2.81
N TYR A 84 -5.33 7.33 1.71
CA TYR A 84 -5.56 7.76 0.32
C TYR A 84 -4.92 9.10 -0.05
N ILE A 85 -3.94 9.56 0.74
CA ILE A 85 -3.23 10.83 0.56
C ILE A 85 -1.73 10.58 0.43
N GLY A 86 -1.20 9.60 1.15
CA GLY A 86 0.18 9.15 1.06
C GLY A 86 0.35 8.11 -0.03
N GLY A 87 1.33 8.30 -0.92
CA GLY A 87 1.66 7.35 -1.97
C GLY A 87 2.53 6.18 -1.49
N MET A 88 2.93 5.35 -2.43
CA MET A 88 3.80 4.18 -2.23
C MET A 88 5.13 4.57 -1.56
N ARG A 89 5.60 3.72 -0.64
CA ARG A 89 6.84 3.92 0.11
C ARG A 89 7.65 2.63 0.22
N ASN A 90 8.96 2.78 0.46
CA ASN A 90 9.88 1.65 0.62
C ASN A 90 9.46 0.69 1.76
N ALA A 91 8.82 1.20 2.81
CA ALA A 91 8.27 0.37 3.87
C ALA A 91 7.28 -0.68 3.34
N TYR A 92 6.44 -0.31 2.36
CA TYR A 92 5.48 -1.25 1.76
C TYR A 92 6.16 -2.30 0.88
N ARG A 93 7.26 -1.94 0.19
CA ARG A 93 8.10 -2.90 -0.54
C ARG A 93 8.78 -3.89 0.41
N SER A 94 9.24 -3.40 1.58
CA SER A 94 9.79 -4.26 2.61
C SER A 94 8.72 -5.20 3.22
N PHE A 95 7.48 -4.72 3.38
CA PHE A 95 6.36 -5.58 3.78
C PHE A 95 6.03 -6.62 2.71
N ALA A 96 6.12 -6.27 1.41
CA ALA A 96 5.93 -7.24 0.35
C ALA A 96 6.92 -8.41 0.46
N GLY A 97 8.20 -8.13 0.73
CA GLY A 97 9.21 -9.15 1.00
C GLY A 97 8.86 -10.02 2.21
N LEU A 98 8.46 -9.39 3.32
CA LEU A 98 8.05 -10.10 4.54
C LEU A 98 6.82 -10.99 4.30
N TYR A 99 5.82 -10.50 3.57
CA TYR A 99 4.62 -11.30 3.25
C TYR A 99 4.96 -12.47 2.33
N SER A 100 5.85 -12.26 1.37
CA SER A 100 6.34 -13.35 0.52
C SER A 100 7.05 -14.44 1.35
N GLU A 101 7.91 -14.06 2.29
CA GLU A 101 8.59 -14.97 3.20
C GLU A 101 7.61 -15.76 4.07
N LEU A 102 6.67 -15.06 4.74
CA LEU A 102 5.63 -15.70 5.56
C LEU A 102 4.71 -16.59 4.74
N GLY A 103 4.45 -16.25 3.48
CA GLY A 103 3.70 -17.04 2.51
C GLY A 103 4.53 -18.10 1.77
N ARG A 104 5.71 -18.46 2.28
CA ARG A 104 6.60 -19.49 1.69
C ARG A 104 6.95 -19.25 0.22
N GLY A 105 7.28 -18.04 -0.13
CA GLY A 105 7.59 -17.64 -1.50
C GLY A 105 6.36 -17.20 -2.30
N MET A 106 5.28 -16.85 -1.62
CA MET A 106 4.09 -16.25 -2.24
C MET A 106 4.47 -14.98 -3.01
N SER A 107 3.95 -14.83 -4.23
CA SER A 107 4.11 -13.60 -5.01
C SER A 107 3.33 -12.46 -4.36
N VAL A 108 3.83 -11.23 -4.49
CA VAL A 108 3.13 -10.04 -3.96
C VAL A 108 3.01 -8.99 -5.06
N LEU A 109 1.78 -8.65 -5.44
CA LEU A 109 1.48 -7.54 -6.33
C LEU A 109 1.11 -6.33 -5.50
N THR A 110 1.93 -5.30 -5.53
CA THR A 110 1.63 -4.01 -4.90
C THR A 110 1.08 -3.03 -5.92
N VAL A 111 -0.04 -2.40 -5.61
CA VAL A 111 -0.61 -1.33 -6.45
C VAL A 111 -0.18 0.02 -5.91
N ASP A 112 0.60 0.76 -6.69
CA ASP A 112 0.89 2.18 -6.44
C ASP A 112 -0.27 3.00 -7.03
N TYR A 113 -1.38 3.03 -6.29
CA TYR A 113 -2.62 3.64 -6.70
C TYR A 113 -2.59 5.17 -6.58
N ARG A 114 -3.37 5.84 -7.41
CA ARG A 114 -3.54 7.30 -7.40
C ARG A 114 -4.15 7.77 -6.08
N VAL A 115 -3.66 8.89 -5.58
CA VAL A 115 -4.04 9.43 -4.27
C VAL A 115 -4.59 10.86 -4.36
N ALA A 116 -5.41 11.22 -3.38
CA ALA A 116 -5.92 12.57 -3.21
C ALA A 116 -4.78 13.54 -2.80
N PRO A 117 -4.95 14.85 -3.02
CA PRO A 117 -6.11 15.53 -3.61
C PRO A 117 -6.14 15.50 -5.13
N GLU A 118 -5.07 15.13 -5.84
CA GLU A 118 -4.99 15.14 -7.30
C GLU A 118 -5.97 14.15 -7.93
N HIS A 119 -6.14 13.00 -7.28
CA HIS A 119 -7.00 11.92 -7.72
C HIS A 119 -7.91 11.47 -6.56
N PRO A 120 -9.03 12.18 -6.31
CA PRO A 120 -9.94 11.80 -5.24
C PRO A 120 -10.69 10.50 -5.58
N TYR A 121 -11.48 10.01 -4.63
CA TYR A 121 -12.37 8.87 -4.85
C TYR A 121 -13.17 9.06 -6.17
N PRO A 122 -13.29 8.01 -6.99
CA PRO A 122 -12.94 6.59 -6.75
C PRO A 122 -11.57 6.14 -7.30
N ALA A 123 -10.65 7.04 -7.66
CA ALA A 123 -9.43 6.72 -8.40
C ALA A 123 -8.63 5.55 -7.78
N ALA A 124 -8.39 5.57 -6.46
CA ALA A 124 -7.65 4.49 -5.79
C ALA A 124 -8.37 3.14 -5.89
N LEU A 125 -9.70 3.13 -5.83
CA LEU A 125 -10.50 1.91 -5.99
C LEU A 125 -10.41 1.36 -7.42
N GLU A 126 -10.49 2.23 -8.43
CA GLU A 126 -10.33 1.84 -9.83
C GLU A 126 -8.95 1.22 -10.09
N ASP A 127 -7.90 1.80 -9.49
CA ASP A 127 -6.55 1.29 -9.62
C ASP A 127 -6.36 -0.06 -8.89
N ALA A 128 -6.99 -0.22 -7.72
CA ALA A 128 -7.00 -1.51 -7.01
C ALA A 128 -7.68 -2.61 -7.84
N ILE A 129 -8.83 -2.29 -8.47
CA ILE A 129 -9.53 -3.20 -9.38
C ILE A 129 -8.66 -3.50 -10.61
N THR A 130 -7.91 -2.53 -11.12
CA THR A 130 -6.96 -2.74 -12.22
C THR A 130 -5.91 -3.78 -11.83
N GLY A 131 -5.32 -3.67 -10.65
CA GLY A 131 -4.34 -4.65 -10.15
C GLY A 131 -4.95 -6.06 -10.00
N TYR A 132 -6.16 -6.17 -9.47
CA TYR A 132 -6.87 -7.45 -9.37
C TYR A 132 -7.14 -8.08 -10.76
N ASN A 133 -7.67 -7.30 -11.69
CA ASN A 133 -7.94 -7.77 -13.05
C ASN A 133 -6.65 -8.16 -13.79
N TRP A 134 -5.55 -7.44 -13.54
CA TRP A 134 -4.26 -7.79 -14.09
C TRP A 134 -3.81 -9.18 -13.62
N LEU A 135 -3.97 -9.52 -12.33
CA LEU A 135 -3.67 -10.86 -11.82
C LEU A 135 -4.49 -11.93 -12.53
N LEU A 136 -5.78 -11.72 -12.72
CA LEU A 136 -6.65 -12.67 -13.45
C LEU A 136 -6.17 -12.84 -14.89
N GLN A 137 -5.77 -11.77 -15.57
CA GLN A 137 -5.23 -11.83 -16.93
C GLN A 137 -3.88 -12.56 -17.02
N GLN A 138 -3.09 -12.55 -15.95
CA GLN A 138 -1.85 -13.35 -15.85
C GLN A 138 -2.13 -14.83 -15.53
N GLY A 139 -3.39 -15.22 -15.41
CA GLY A 139 -3.81 -16.61 -15.21
C GLY A 139 -3.94 -17.03 -13.76
N TRP A 140 -3.86 -16.10 -12.79
CA TRP A 140 -4.20 -16.39 -11.40
C TRP A 140 -5.70 -16.63 -11.26
N GLN A 141 -6.07 -17.60 -10.43
CA GLN A 141 -7.47 -17.87 -10.12
C GLN A 141 -7.91 -17.05 -8.91
N GLU A 142 -9.21 -16.73 -8.80
CA GLU A 142 -9.74 -15.93 -7.69
C GLU A 142 -9.36 -16.49 -6.30
N HIS A 143 -9.37 -17.81 -6.15
CA HIS A 143 -9.04 -18.49 -4.89
C HIS A 143 -7.52 -18.52 -4.59
N GLU A 144 -6.68 -18.13 -5.53
CA GLU A 144 -5.22 -18.00 -5.38
C GLU A 144 -4.83 -16.56 -4.98
N ILE A 145 -5.77 -15.61 -5.02
CA ILE A 145 -5.54 -14.19 -4.72
C ILE A 145 -5.99 -13.88 -3.30
N VAL A 146 -5.05 -13.41 -2.49
CA VAL A 146 -5.30 -12.84 -1.15
C VAL A 146 -5.22 -11.32 -1.24
N VAL A 147 -6.08 -10.58 -0.50
CA VAL A 147 -6.07 -9.11 -0.46
C VAL A 147 -5.79 -8.64 0.95
#